data_57d0a904d505e8e3e0c264f8288a5833
#
_entry.id   57d0a904d505e8e3e0c264f8288a5833
#
_cell.length_a   1.000
_cell.length_b   1.000
_cell.length_c   1.000
_cell.angle_alpha   90.00
_cell.angle_beta   90.00
_cell.angle_gamma   90.00
#
_symmetry.space_group_name_H-M   'P 1'
#
loop_
_entity.id
_entity.type
_entity.pdbx_description
1 polymer ?
#
loop_
_entity_poly.entity_id
_entity_poly.type
_entity_poly.pdbx_seq_one_letter_code
_entity_poly.pdbx_strand_id
1 'polypeptide(L)'
;MATLKTTFAGVSMPNPFMLASAPPTTNCEMVARSFDAGWGGAVLKTMAYDLRMARNVNPRIAAYKVGKSIHGFTNFELGSPKPISKWLEDARWLKERFPEHAVFVSLLHTEGLVEEQWREVTRMFNDAGIDG
;
A
#
# COMPACT_ATOMS: atom_id res chain seq x y z
N MET A 1 -3.98 31.84 7.98
CA MET A 1 -3.74 30.60 8.76
C MET A 1 -2.66 29.79 8.07
N ALA A 2 -1.75 29.16 8.81
CA ALA A 2 -0.76 28.25 8.24
C ALA A 2 -1.49 26.99 7.71
N THR A 3 -1.06 26.48 6.57
CA THR A 3 -1.58 25.23 6.00
C THR A 3 -0.50 24.15 6.01
N LEU A 4 -0.89 22.90 6.19
CA LEU A 4 -0.01 21.74 6.08
C LEU A 4 0.00 21.17 4.65
N LYS A 5 -0.75 21.78 3.72
CA LYS A 5 -0.79 21.33 2.32
C LYS A 5 0.61 21.26 1.73
N THR A 6 0.92 20.14 1.08
CA THR A 6 2.25 19.87 0.54
C THR A 6 2.15 19.14 -0.79
N THR A 7 3.31 19.01 -1.46
CA THR A 7 3.44 18.26 -2.71
C THR A 7 4.57 17.26 -2.56
N PHE A 8 4.32 16.01 -2.92
CA PHE A 8 5.30 14.94 -2.95
C PHE A 8 5.27 14.27 -4.33
N ALA A 9 6.44 14.16 -4.98
CA ALA A 9 6.57 13.58 -6.33
C ALA A 9 5.59 14.18 -7.38
N GLY A 10 5.28 15.50 -7.27
CA GLY A 10 4.32 16.16 -8.14
C GLY A 10 2.85 16.02 -7.74
N VAL A 11 2.54 15.20 -6.74
CA VAL A 11 1.18 14.96 -6.23
C VAL A 11 0.90 15.86 -5.03
N SER A 12 -0.18 16.64 -5.09
CA SER A 12 -0.63 17.47 -3.97
C SER A 12 -1.38 16.66 -2.93
N MET A 13 -1.15 16.96 -1.64
CA MET A 13 -1.83 16.32 -0.51
C MET A 13 -2.20 17.36 0.55
N PRO A 14 -3.25 17.11 1.36
CA PRO A 14 -3.68 18.05 2.39
C PRO A 14 -2.65 18.26 3.50
N ASN A 15 -1.76 17.30 3.72
CA ASN A 15 -0.64 17.38 4.68
C ASN A 15 0.41 16.30 4.36
N PRO A 16 1.62 16.36 4.96
CA PRO A 16 2.73 15.44 4.66
C PRO A 16 2.62 14.05 5.33
N PHE A 17 1.57 13.77 6.08
CA PHE A 17 1.43 12.49 6.78
C PHE A 17 0.84 11.44 5.86
N MET A 18 1.62 10.39 5.58
CA MET A 18 1.23 9.32 4.67
C MET A 18 1.37 7.95 5.34
N LEU A 19 0.35 7.12 5.18
CA LEU A 19 0.40 5.73 5.63
C LEU A 19 1.39 4.94 4.76
N ALA A 20 2.28 4.21 5.40
CA ALA A 20 3.16 3.28 4.71
C ALA A 20 2.40 2.03 4.23
N SER A 21 2.98 1.34 3.24
CA SER A 21 2.51 0.02 2.78
C SER A 21 2.69 -1.02 3.89
N ALA A 22 1.66 -1.19 4.72
CA ALA A 22 1.67 -1.98 5.96
C ALA A 22 0.25 -2.52 6.26
N PRO A 23 0.02 -3.26 7.36
CA PRO A 23 -1.31 -3.73 7.72
C PRO A 23 -2.43 -2.69 7.66
N PRO A 24 -2.25 -1.43 8.06
CA PRO A 24 -3.29 -0.41 7.95
C PRO A 24 -3.76 -0.09 6.53
N THR A 25 -3.00 -0.48 5.51
CA THR A 25 -3.33 -0.23 4.10
C THR A 25 -3.71 -1.50 3.32
N THR A 26 -4.16 -2.56 4.03
CA THR A 26 -4.55 -3.83 3.42
C THR A 26 -5.93 -3.82 2.76
N ASN A 27 -6.77 -2.85 3.09
CA ASN A 27 -8.07 -2.64 2.46
C ASN A 27 -8.43 -1.15 2.42
N CYS A 28 -9.32 -0.80 1.50
CA CYS A 28 -9.72 0.58 1.27
C CYS A 28 -10.51 1.20 2.42
N GLU A 29 -11.25 0.41 3.19
CA GLU A 29 -12.04 0.91 4.33
C GLU A 29 -11.12 1.37 5.47
N MET A 30 -9.99 0.69 5.70
CA MET A 30 -8.98 1.11 6.67
C MET A 30 -8.30 2.41 6.21
N VAL A 31 -7.96 2.51 4.93
CA VAL A 31 -7.38 3.72 4.35
C VAL A 31 -8.37 4.88 4.45
N ALA A 32 -9.65 4.67 4.10
CA ALA A 32 -10.70 5.69 4.18
C ALA A 32 -10.85 6.22 5.60
N ARG A 33 -10.91 5.34 6.61
CA ARG A 33 -10.96 5.77 8.02
C ARG A 33 -9.74 6.59 8.43
N SER A 34 -8.58 6.28 7.87
CA SER A 34 -7.37 7.07 8.14
C SER A 34 -7.42 8.44 7.47
N PHE A 35 -7.97 8.54 6.27
CA PHE A 35 -8.21 9.83 5.60
C PHE A 35 -9.25 10.67 6.37
N ASP A 36 -10.34 10.06 6.80
CA ASP A 36 -11.34 10.71 7.68
C ASP A 36 -10.71 11.18 9.02
N ALA A 37 -9.66 10.49 9.52
CA ALA A 37 -8.90 10.88 10.70
C ALA A 37 -7.81 11.93 10.42
N GLY A 38 -7.65 12.38 9.16
CA GLY A 38 -6.77 13.48 8.78
C GLY A 38 -5.43 13.09 8.17
N TRP A 39 -5.20 11.84 7.78
CA TRP A 39 -4.02 11.46 7.01
C TRP A 39 -4.06 12.03 5.60
N GLY A 40 -2.92 12.54 5.11
CA GLY A 40 -2.85 13.22 3.81
C GLY A 40 -2.70 12.28 2.61
N GLY A 41 -2.25 11.06 2.83
CA GLY A 41 -2.05 10.07 1.76
C GLY A 41 -1.83 8.66 2.29
N ALA A 42 -1.74 7.70 1.37
CA ALA A 42 -1.44 6.30 1.69
C ALA A 42 -0.68 5.61 0.56
N VAL A 43 0.24 4.72 0.93
CA VAL A 43 0.78 3.69 0.05
C VAL A 43 0.02 2.40 0.34
N LEU A 44 -0.71 1.88 -0.64
CA LEU A 44 -1.49 0.65 -0.49
C LEU A 44 -0.57 -0.55 -0.20
N LYS A 45 -1.09 -1.54 0.52
CA LYS A 45 -0.33 -2.75 0.85
C LYS A 45 0.25 -3.37 -0.41
N THR A 46 1.54 -3.69 -0.37
CA THR A 46 2.29 -4.26 -1.50
C THR A 46 1.52 -5.37 -2.19
N MET A 47 1.33 -5.22 -3.47
CA MET A 47 0.64 -6.16 -4.35
C MET A 47 1.65 -7.00 -5.11
N ALA A 48 1.34 -8.28 -5.28
CA ALA A 48 2.12 -9.16 -6.14
C ALA A 48 1.35 -9.40 -7.44
N TYR A 49 2.01 -9.28 -8.58
CA TYR A 49 1.44 -9.66 -9.87
C TYR A 49 1.12 -11.17 -9.88
N ASP A 50 2.03 -11.95 -9.32
CA ASP A 50 1.85 -13.39 -9.10
C ASP A 50 1.49 -13.67 -7.64
N LEU A 51 0.25 -14.06 -7.40
CA LEU A 51 -0.27 -14.33 -6.05
C LEU A 51 0.45 -15.49 -5.32
N ARG A 52 1.23 -16.33 -6.04
CA ARG A 52 2.06 -17.37 -5.41
C ARG A 52 3.11 -16.77 -4.48
N MET A 53 3.53 -15.52 -4.74
CA MET A 53 4.50 -14.80 -3.92
C MET A 53 3.88 -14.09 -2.72
N ALA A 54 2.55 -14.00 -2.66
CA ALA A 54 1.83 -13.35 -1.57
C ALA A 54 1.41 -14.32 -0.45
N ARG A 55 2.14 -15.42 -0.27
CA ARG A 55 1.84 -16.42 0.75
C ARG A 55 1.97 -15.81 2.14
N ASN A 56 0.91 -15.90 2.92
CA ASN A 56 0.97 -15.56 4.33
C ASN A 56 1.72 -16.65 5.11
N VAL A 57 2.75 -16.24 5.84
CA VAL A 57 3.40 -17.09 6.84
C VAL A 57 2.69 -16.97 8.18
N ASN A 58 2.66 -18.03 8.94
CA ASN A 58 2.05 -18.04 10.26
C ASN A 58 2.97 -18.83 11.22
N PRO A 59 3.42 -18.27 12.36
CA PRO A 59 3.11 -16.92 12.84
C PRO A 59 3.85 -15.82 12.07
N ARG A 60 3.27 -14.62 11.97
CA ARG A 60 3.91 -13.45 11.34
C ARG A 60 4.91 -12.77 12.25
N ILE A 61 4.76 -12.93 13.55
CA ILE A 61 5.64 -12.35 14.56
C ILE A 61 6.24 -13.48 15.36
N ALA A 62 7.56 -13.48 15.50
CA ALA A 62 8.29 -14.42 16.33
C ALA A 62 9.24 -13.69 17.28
N ALA A 63 9.36 -14.19 18.50
CA ALA A 63 10.30 -13.65 19.48
C ALA A 63 11.71 -14.16 19.19
N TYR A 64 12.67 -13.26 19.12
CA TYR A 64 14.08 -13.60 19.13
C TYR A 64 14.55 -13.81 20.57
N LYS A 65 15.03 -15.01 20.87
CA LYS A 65 15.42 -15.42 22.21
C LYS A 65 16.89 -15.80 22.25
N VAL A 66 17.55 -15.43 23.35
CA VAL A 66 18.87 -15.90 23.73
C VAL A 66 18.71 -16.63 25.09
N GLY A 67 18.80 -17.94 25.07
CA GLY A 67 18.41 -18.74 26.22
C GLY A 67 16.92 -18.58 26.55
N LYS A 68 16.61 -18.16 27.79
CA LYS A 68 15.25 -17.90 28.26
C LYS A 68 14.80 -16.44 28.09
N SER A 69 15.71 -15.52 27.72
CA SER A 69 15.44 -14.10 27.61
C SER A 69 15.01 -13.71 26.20
N ILE A 70 13.97 -12.87 26.10
CA ILE A 70 13.54 -12.27 24.84
C ILE A 70 14.40 -11.01 24.61
N HIS A 71 15.09 -10.98 23.47
CA HIS A 71 15.94 -9.88 23.04
C HIS A 71 15.34 -9.03 21.92
N GLY A 72 14.24 -9.49 21.30
CA GLY A 72 13.58 -8.75 20.25
C GLY A 72 12.48 -9.58 19.58
N PHE A 73 11.91 -9.00 18.55
CA PHE A 73 10.89 -9.64 17.73
C PHE A 73 11.28 -9.52 16.26
N THR A 74 10.94 -10.53 15.49
CA THR A 74 11.00 -10.49 14.03
C THR A 74 9.59 -10.49 13.48
N ASN A 75 9.37 -9.72 12.42
CA ASN A 75 8.10 -9.68 11.71
C ASN A 75 8.31 -10.09 10.26
N PHE A 76 7.43 -10.93 9.75
CA PHE A 76 7.34 -11.32 8.33
C PHE A 76 6.10 -10.71 7.71
N GLU A 77 6.30 -9.67 6.92
CA GLU A 77 5.26 -9.02 6.14
C GLU A 77 5.47 -9.33 4.67
N LEU A 78 4.55 -10.08 4.09
CA LEU A 78 4.53 -10.39 2.66
C LEU A 78 3.53 -9.49 1.94
N GLY A 79 3.51 -9.59 0.61
CA GLY A 79 2.54 -8.91 -0.23
C GLY A 79 1.08 -9.28 0.09
N SER A 80 0.17 -8.52 -0.43
CA SER A 80 -1.27 -8.80 -0.30
C SER A 80 -1.66 -9.99 -1.16
N PRO A 81 -2.46 -10.95 -0.65
CA PRO A 81 -3.04 -12.03 -1.43
C PRO A 81 -4.26 -11.57 -2.27
N LYS A 82 -4.64 -10.30 -2.18
CA LYS A 82 -5.76 -9.73 -2.92
C LYS A 82 -5.38 -9.57 -4.40
N PRO A 83 -6.22 -10.03 -5.34
CA PRO A 83 -5.97 -9.86 -6.78
C PRO A 83 -5.87 -8.39 -7.19
N ILE A 84 -5.07 -8.10 -8.22
CA ILE A 84 -4.91 -6.73 -8.77
C ILE A 84 -6.27 -6.14 -9.17
N SER A 85 -7.16 -6.92 -9.78
CA SER A 85 -8.50 -6.45 -10.16
C SER A 85 -9.28 -5.85 -8.98
N LYS A 86 -9.19 -6.47 -7.80
CA LYS A 86 -9.81 -5.95 -6.57
C LYS A 86 -9.12 -4.70 -6.05
N TRP A 87 -7.81 -4.60 -6.23
CA TRP A 87 -7.07 -3.38 -5.88
C TRP A 87 -7.43 -2.21 -6.79
N LEU A 88 -7.71 -2.46 -8.07
CA LEU A 88 -8.18 -1.43 -9.01
C LEU A 88 -9.58 -0.90 -8.65
N GLU A 89 -10.47 -1.79 -8.22
CA GLU A 89 -11.80 -1.40 -7.70
C GLU A 89 -11.64 -0.52 -6.44
N ASP A 90 -10.83 -0.98 -5.49
CA ASP A 90 -10.53 -0.25 -4.24
C ASP A 90 -9.90 1.13 -4.52
N ALA A 91 -8.97 1.19 -5.48
CA ALA A 91 -8.29 2.40 -5.87
C ALA A 91 -9.26 3.45 -6.43
N ARG A 92 -10.12 3.05 -7.36
CA ARG A 92 -11.16 3.94 -7.92
C ARG A 92 -12.07 4.46 -6.82
N TRP A 93 -12.58 3.57 -5.97
CA TRP A 93 -13.44 3.94 -4.86
C TRP A 93 -12.78 4.94 -3.91
N LEU A 94 -11.50 4.76 -3.59
CA LEU A 94 -10.75 5.70 -2.74
C LEU A 94 -10.60 7.06 -3.42
N LYS A 95 -10.22 7.11 -4.69
CA LYS A 95 -10.01 8.36 -5.42
C LYS A 95 -11.31 9.12 -5.68
N GLU A 96 -12.42 8.43 -5.91
CA GLU A 96 -13.74 9.05 -6.03
C GLU A 96 -14.18 9.70 -4.70
N ARG A 97 -13.93 9.03 -3.58
CA ARG A 97 -14.34 9.51 -2.25
C ARG A 97 -13.36 10.55 -1.67
N PHE A 98 -12.08 10.44 -1.96
CA PHE A 98 -11.01 11.27 -1.40
C PHE A 98 -10.11 11.86 -2.49
N PRO A 99 -10.64 12.70 -3.38
CA PRO A 99 -9.89 13.21 -4.54
C PRO A 99 -8.66 14.05 -4.17
N GLU A 100 -8.65 14.69 -2.99
CA GLU A 100 -7.56 15.53 -2.49
C GLU A 100 -6.43 14.73 -1.82
N HIS A 101 -6.64 13.43 -1.55
CA HIS A 101 -5.67 12.60 -0.86
C HIS A 101 -4.80 11.83 -1.86
N ALA A 102 -3.51 11.74 -1.55
CA ALA A 102 -2.58 11.00 -2.38
C ALA A 102 -2.71 9.48 -2.13
N VAL A 103 -2.85 8.71 -3.21
CA VAL A 103 -2.90 7.25 -3.16
C VAL A 103 -1.81 6.68 -4.07
N PHE A 104 -0.86 6.00 -3.47
CA PHE A 104 0.23 5.32 -4.16
C PHE A 104 0.07 3.80 -4.06
N VAL A 105 0.60 3.08 -5.03
CA VAL A 105 0.67 1.62 -5.01
C VAL A 105 2.09 1.14 -4.78
N SER A 106 2.23 0.02 -4.09
CA SER A 106 3.49 -0.70 -3.93
C SER A 106 3.36 -2.03 -4.66
N LEU A 107 4.20 -2.23 -5.67
CA LEU A 107 4.21 -3.45 -6.48
C LEU A 107 5.44 -4.29 -6.14
N LEU A 108 5.21 -5.59 -5.93
CA LEU A 108 6.27 -6.56 -5.73
C LEU A 108 6.55 -7.25 -7.07
N HIS A 109 7.80 -7.14 -7.51
CA HIS A 109 8.32 -7.89 -8.65
C HIS A 109 8.63 -9.32 -8.23
N THR A 110 8.28 -10.27 -9.09
CA THR A 110 8.73 -11.65 -9.03
C THR A 110 9.69 -11.90 -10.18
N GLU A 111 10.64 -12.80 -9.99
CA GLU A 111 11.54 -13.22 -11.07
C GLU A 111 10.73 -13.61 -12.33
N GLY A 112 11.12 -13.04 -13.48
CA GLY A 112 10.49 -13.33 -14.76
C GLY A 112 9.43 -12.38 -15.26
N LEU A 113 9.05 -11.31 -14.50
CA LEU A 113 8.23 -10.26 -15.10
C LEU A 113 9.01 -9.52 -16.19
N VAL A 114 8.49 -9.57 -17.41
CA VAL A 114 9.04 -8.81 -18.53
C VAL A 114 8.54 -7.36 -18.49
N GLU A 115 9.26 -6.46 -19.12
CA GLU A 115 8.94 -5.03 -19.20
C GLU A 115 7.48 -4.75 -19.57
N GLU A 116 6.92 -5.56 -20.45
CA GLU A 116 5.55 -5.43 -20.93
C GLU A 116 4.51 -5.59 -19.80
N GLN A 117 4.72 -6.54 -18.90
CA GLN A 117 3.85 -6.76 -17.72
C GLN A 117 3.90 -5.58 -16.74
N TRP A 118 5.09 -4.98 -16.55
CA TRP A 118 5.23 -3.75 -15.78
C TRP A 118 4.44 -2.60 -16.39
N ARG A 119 4.56 -2.42 -17.70
CA ARG A 119 3.82 -1.40 -18.45
C ARG A 119 2.31 -1.60 -18.35
N GLU A 120 1.86 -2.85 -18.47
CA GLU A 120 0.44 -3.21 -18.35
C GLU A 120 -0.11 -2.83 -16.97
N VAL A 121 0.52 -3.31 -15.88
CA VAL A 121 0.07 -3.03 -14.52
C VAL A 121 0.08 -1.53 -14.22
N THR A 122 1.13 -0.82 -14.66
CA THR A 122 1.21 0.64 -14.47
C THR A 122 0.07 1.35 -15.17
N ARG A 123 -0.29 0.97 -16.42
CA ARG A 123 -1.44 1.53 -17.12
C ARG A 123 -2.74 1.26 -16.37
N MET A 124 -2.95 0.03 -15.90
CA MET A 124 -4.17 -0.35 -15.17
C MET A 124 -4.39 0.55 -13.94
N PHE A 125 -3.33 0.84 -13.17
CA PHE A 125 -3.43 1.74 -12.01
C PHE A 125 -3.56 3.21 -12.39
N ASN A 126 -2.88 3.65 -13.45
CA ASN A 126 -3.07 4.99 -14.00
C ASN A 126 -4.53 5.20 -14.43
N ASP A 127 -5.13 4.24 -15.12
CA ASP A 127 -6.53 4.27 -15.57
C ASP A 127 -7.52 4.18 -14.39
N ALA A 128 -7.08 3.70 -13.25
CA ALA A 128 -7.83 3.71 -12.00
C ALA A 128 -7.72 5.02 -11.22
N GLY A 129 -6.92 6.00 -11.72
CA GLY A 129 -6.76 7.31 -11.12
C GLY A 129 -5.78 7.35 -9.94
N ILE A 130 -4.88 6.36 -9.82
CA ILE A 130 -3.83 6.34 -8.80
C ILE A 130 -2.78 7.41 -9.12
N ASP A 131 -2.25 8.03 -8.08
CA ASP A 131 -1.31 9.15 -8.20
C ASP A 131 0.14 8.69 -8.43
N GLY A 132 0.48 7.43 -8.11
CA GLY A 132 1.82 6.88 -8.33
C GLY A 132 2.05 5.46 -7.82
#